data_c76b4e91d6cfc13db6a13c14da6717eb
#
_entry.id   c76b4e91d6cfc13db6a13c14da6717eb
#
_cell.length_a   1.000
_cell.length_b   1.000
_cell.length_c   1.000
_cell.angle_alpha   90.00
_cell.angle_beta   90.00
_cell.angle_gamma   90.00
#
_symmetry.space_group_name_H-M   'P 1'
#
loop_
_entity.id
_entity.type
_entity.pdbx_description
1 polymer ?
#
loop_
_entity_poly.entity_id
_entity_poly.type
_entity_poly.pdbx_seq_one_letter_code
_entity_poly.pdbx_strand_id
1 'polypeptide(L)'
;VASRIDEILEQARAKLTRLPAADVPAALARGAVLVDIRPAAQRASEGEVPADFPALVIERNVLEWRCDPTSAARIPQAVGDDVEWVVLCSEGYTSSLAAAALKDLGLHRATDVIGGYHALKKVVA
;
A
#
# COMPACT_ATOMS: atom_id res chain seq x y z
N VAL A 1 25.93 9.22 -6.98
CA VAL A 1 25.82 7.74 -7.00
C VAL A 1 24.65 7.32 -6.12
N ALA A 2 23.73 6.54 -6.69
CA ALA A 2 22.59 6.03 -5.95
C ALA A 2 23.05 5.03 -4.88
N SER A 3 22.38 5.03 -3.73
CA SER A 3 22.60 4.02 -2.71
C SER A 3 22.05 2.66 -3.16
N ARG A 4 22.45 1.58 -2.48
CA ARG A 4 21.92 0.25 -2.77
C ARG A 4 20.41 0.19 -2.56
N ILE A 5 19.91 0.85 -1.52
CA ILE A 5 18.47 0.87 -1.26
C ILE A 5 17.71 1.66 -2.33
N ASP A 6 18.29 2.74 -2.84
CA ASP A 6 17.69 3.49 -3.96
C ASP A 6 17.57 2.63 -5.21
N GLU A 7 18.58 1.81 -5.49
CA GLU A 7 18.56 0.87 -6.62
C GLU A 7 17.49 -0.20 -6.45
N ILE A 8 17.37 -0.78 -5.25
CA ILE A 8 16.31 -1.75 -4.93
C ILE A 8 14.94 -1.12 -5.04
N LEU A 9 14.80 0.11 -4.56
CA LEU A 9 13.54 0.85 -4.64
C LEU A 9 13.14 1.09 -6.10
N GLU A 10 14.09 1.47 -6.95
CA GLU A 10 13.84 1.65 -8.37
C GLU A 10 13.37 0.36 -9.03
N GLN A 11 14.02 -0.77 -8.71
CA GLN A 11 13.62 -2.09 -9.21
C GLN A 11 12.21 -2.47 -8.74
N ALA A 12 11.89 -2.21 -7.48
CA ALA A 12 10.56 -2.45 -6.93
C ALA A 12 9.50 -1.64 -7.69
N ARG A 13 9.76 -0.34 -7.87
CA ARG A 13 8.83 0.57 -8.56
C ARG A 13 8.65 0.23 -10.02
N ALA A 14 9.66 -0.36 -10.67
CA ALA A 14 9.54 -0.82 -12.04
C ALA A 14 8.49 -1.92 -12.22
N LYS A 15 8.18 -2.66 -11.16
CA LYS A 15 7.14 -3.70 -11.17
C LYS A 15 5.74 -3.14 -10.96
N LEU A 16 5.60 -1.88 -10.58
CA LEU A 16 4.33 -1.31 -10.13
C LEU A 16 3.79 -0.31 -11.13
N THR A 17 2.45 -0.21 -11.18
CA THR A 17 1.76 0.94 -11.78
C THR A 17 1.32 1.82 -10.60
N ARG A 18 2.21 2.69 -10.16
CA ARG A 18 1.99 3.48 -8.95
C ARG A 18 0.88 4.49 -9.13
N LEU A 19 0.09 4.71 -8.06
CA LEU A 19 -1.04 5.63 -8.09
C LEU A 19 -0.63 7.01 -7.58
N PRO A 20 -0.88 8.07 -8.35
CA PRO A 20 -0.90 9.42 -7.78
C PRO A 20 -1.96 9.50 -6.68
N ALA A 21 -1.72 10.29 -5.63
CA ALA A 21 -2.67 10.41 -4.52
C ALA A 21 -4.06 10.87 -5.00
N ALA A 22 -4.12 11.74 -6.01
CA ALA A 22 -5.38 12.21 -6.59
C ALA A 22 -6.22 11.09 -7.22
N ASP A 23 -5.62 9.96 -7.58
CA ASP A 23 -6.31 8.83 -8.21
C ASP A 23 -6.80 7.80 -7.20
N VAL A 24 -6.47 7.94 -5.91
CA VAL A 24 -6.89 6.99 -4.87
C VAL A 24 -8.42 6.95 -4.71
N PRO A 25 -9.15 8.09 -4.69
CA PRO A 25 -10.62 8.03 -4.61
C PRO A 25 -11.25 7.18 -5.72
N ALA A 26 -10.78 7.34 -6.95
CA ALA A 26 -11.29 6.55 -8.08
C ALA A 26 -10.95 5.06 -7.92
N ALA A 27 -9.77 4.75 -7.41
CA ALA A 27 -9.36 3.37 -7.13
C ALA A 27 -10.29 2.73 -6.09
N LEU A 28 -10.60 3.43 -5.01
CA LEU A 28 -11.52 2.94 -3.98
C LEU A 28 -12.93 2.75 -4.54
N ALA A 29 -13.38 3.65 -5.41
CA ALA A 29 -14.70 3.56 -6.03
C ALA A 29 -14.82 2.31 -6.91
N ARG A 30 -13.74 1.83 -7.51
CA ARG A 30 -13.75 0.60 -8.32
C ARG A 30 -13.43 -0.66 -7.51
N GLY A 31 -13.33 -0.55 -6.18
CA GLY A 31 -13.16 -1.70 -5.29
C GLY A 31 -11.74 -1.97 -4.81
N ALA A 32 -10.79 -1.08 -5.06
CA ALA A 32 -9.44 -1.22 -4.51
C ALA A 32 -9.47 -1.20 -2.98
N VAL A 33 -8.52 -1.90 -2.37
CA VAL A 33 -8.35 -1.96 -0.93
C VAL A 33 -7.13 -1.16 -0.53
N LEU A 34 -7.33 -0.07 0.20
CA LEU A 34 -6.25 0.77 0.71
C LEU A 34 -5.74 0.18 2.02
N VAL A 35 -4.43 -0.03 2.10
CA VAL A 35 -3.78 -0.62 3.27
C VAL A 35 -2.71 0.32 3.79
N ASP A 36 -2.89 0.80 5.02
CA ASP A 36 -1.93 1.65 5.70
C ASP A 36 -0.97 0.77 6.49
N ILE A 37 0.30 0.76 6.09
CA ILE A 37 1.34 -0.05 6.73
C ILE A 37 2.22 0.74 7.70
N ARG A 38 1.86 2.00 7.98
CA ARG A 38 2.64 2.82 8.91
C ARG A 38 2.60 2.23 10.33
N PRO A 39 3.73 2.28 11.06
CA PRO A 39 3.70 1.95 12.49
C PRO A 39 2.73 2.85 13.26
N ALA A 40 2.21 2.35 14.37
CA ALA A 40 1.24 3.09 15.18
C ALA A 40 1.78 4.45 15.64
N ALA A 41 3.06 4.54 15.98
CA ALA A 41 3.68 5.80 16.40
C ALA A 41 3.68 6.85 15.28
N GLN A 42 3.90 6.44 14.04
CA GLN A 42 3.83 7.34 12.89
C GLN A 42 2.39 7.80 12.63
N ARG A 43 1.43 6.89 12.69
CA ARG A 43 0.01 7.24 12.53
C ARG A 43 -0.45 8.23 13.61
N ALA A 44 -0.01 8.01 14.85
CA ALA A 44 -0.33 8.93 15.95
C ALA A 44 0.24 10.32 15.73
N SER A 45 1.47 10.41 15.21
CA SER A 45 2.16 11.68 14.96
C SER A 45 1.64 12.39 13.71
N GLU A 46 1.39 11.65 12.63
CA GLU A 46 1.04 12.21 11.32
C GLU A 46 -0.46 12.35 11.10
N GLY A 47 -1.24 11.55 11.80
CA GLY A 47 -2.70 11.47 11.66
C GLY A 47 -3.14 10.17 11.00
N GLU A 48 -4.34 9.73 11.33
CA GLU A 48 -4.98 8.56 10.72
C GLU A 48 -5.64 8.97 9.40
N VAL A 49 -5.77 7.99 8.49
CA VAL A 49 -6.60 8.18 7.30
C VAL A 49 -8.04 8.39 7.77
N PRO A 50 -8.77 9.41 7.22
CA PRO A 50 -10.14 9.68 7.66
C PRO A 50 -11.06 8.47 7.53
N ALA A 51 -12.04 8.36 8.44
CA ALA A 51 -12.93 7.19 8.53
C ALA A 51 -13.80 6.99 7.29
N ASP A 52 -14.15 8.08 6.58
CA ASP A 52 -14.91 8.00 5.34
C ASP A 52 -14.04 7.65 4.12
N PHE A 53 -12.76 7.42 4.35
CA PHE A 53 -11.79 6.99 3.35
C PHE A 53 -11.26 5.62 3.80
N PRO A 54 -11.96 4.52 3.47
CA PRO A 54 -11.73 3.24 4.13
C PRO A 54 -10.32 2.72 3.87
N ALA A 55 -9.51 2.72 4.91
CA ALA A 55 -8.16 2.15 4.89
C ALA A 55 -8.07 1.09 5.98
N LEU A 56 -7.49 -0.06 5.63
CA LEU A 56 -7.16 -1.09 6.59
C LEU A 56 -5.78 -0.79 7.15
N VAL A 57 -5.60 -1.01 8.44
CA VAL A 57 -4.29 -0.91 9.08
C VAL A 57 -3.71 -2.32 9.19
N ILE A 58 -2.61 -2.56 8.49
CA ILE A 58 -1.89 -3.84 8.55
C ILE A 58 -0.40 -3.51 8.71
N GLU A 59 0.23 -4.07 9.74
CA GLU A 59 1.66 -3.86 9.95
C GLU A 59 2.46 -4.52 8.82
N ARG A 60 3.55 -3.86 8.41
CA ARG A 60 4.37 -4.33 7.29
C ARG A 60 4.88 -5.76 7.49
N ASN A 61 5.24 -6.11 8.71
CA ASN A 61 5.84 -7.42 9.03
C ASN A 61 4.89 -8.60 8.84
N VAL A 62 3.57 -8.37 8.74
CA VAL A 62 2.58 -9.44 8.53
C VAL A 62 1.77 -9.24 7.24
N LEU A 63 2.14 -8.25 6.42
CA LEU A 63 1.36 -7.86 5.26
C LEU A 63 1.13 -9.02 4.29
N GLU A 64 2.18 -9.75 3.94
CA GLU A 64 2.09 -10.87 2.98
C GLU A 64 1.12 -11.94 3.47
N TRP A 65 1.20 -12.30 4.76
CA TRP A 65 0.31 -13.31 5.34
C TRP A 65 -1.14 -12.86 5.36
N ARG A 66 -1.38 -11.57 5.52
CA ARG A 66 -2.74 -11.03 5.56
C ARG A 66 -3.37 -10.89 4.18
N CYS A 67 -2.57 -10.66 3.15
CA CYS A 67 -3.04 -10.42 1.78
C CYS A 67 -3.03 -11.67 0.90
N ASP A 68 -2.26 -12.69 1.26
CA ASP A 68 -2.17 -13.93 0.50
C ASP A 68 -3.47 -14.72 0.64
N PRO A 69 -4.25 -14.93 -0.45
CA PRO A 69 -5.52 -15.64 -0.36
C PRO A 69 -5.39 -17.12 0.04
N THR A 70 -4.18 -17.68 -0.01
CA THR A 70 -3.93 -19.07 0.40
C THR A 70 -3.45 -19.17 1.85
N SER A 71 -3.23 -18.05 2.53
CA SER A 71 -2.74 -18.02 3.91
C SER A 71 -3.87 -18.25 4.90
N ALA A 72 -3.59 -19.03 5.96
CA ALA A 72 -4.52 -19.19 7.09
C ALA A 72 -4.72 -17.88 7.87
N ALA A 73 -3.76 -16.95 7.76
CA ALA A 73 -3.82 -15.65 8.44
C ALA A 73 -4.43 -14.54 7.58
N ARG A 74 -4.97 -14.88 6.40
CA ARG A 74 -5.54 -13.89 5.48
C ARG A 74 -6.72 -13.13 6.10
N ILE A 75 -6.86 -11.87 5.70
CA ILE A 75 -8.03 -11.07 6.06
C ILE A 75 -9.20 -11.41 5.12
N PRO A 76 -10.45 -11.07 5.50
CA PRO A 76 -11.62 -11.38 4.65
C PRO A 76 -11.55 -10.77 3.26
N GLN A 77 -10.85 -9.65 3.08
CA GLN A 77 -10.70 -8.97 1.79
C GLN A 77 -9.77 -9.71 0.84
N ALA A 78 -8.94 -10.63 1.34
CA ALA A 78 -7.99 -11.40 0.52
C ALA A 78 -8.71 -12.58 -0.16
N VAL A 79 -9.59 -12.26 -1.10
CA VAL A 79 -10.51 -13.22 -1.74
C VAL A 79 -9.91 -13.90 -2.97
N GLY A 80 -8.78 -13.42 -3.48
CA GLY A 80 -8.15 -13.97 -4.68
C GLY A 80 -6.99 -13.10 -5.14
N ASP A 81 -6.42 -13.45 -6.29
CA ASP A 81 -5.22 -12.77 -6.82
C ASP A 81 -5.53 -11.45 -7.52
N ASP A 82 -6.81 -11.16 -7.77
CA ASP A 82 -7.22 -9.98 -8.53
C ASP A 82 -7.54 -8.76 -7.68
N VAL A 83 -7.38 -8.86 -6.36
CA VAL A 83 -7.59 -7.71 -5.46
C VAL A 83 -6.58 -6.63 -5.78
N GLU A 84 -7.07 -5.40 -5.95
CA GLU A 84 -6.20 -4.24 -6.16
C GLU A 84 -5.77 -3.71 -4.79
N TRP A 85 -4.62 -4.19 -4.32
CA TRP A 85 -4.05 -3.74 -3.05
C TRP A 85 -3.29 -2.44 -3.28
N VAL A 86 -3.71 -1.37 -2.59
CA VAL A 86 -3.05 -0.07 -2.65
C VAL A 86 -2.38 0.17 -1.32
N VAL A 87 -1.05 0.06 -1.29
CA VAL A 87 -0.26 0.13 -0.06
C VAL A 87 0.13 1.57 0.21
N LEU A 88 -0.07 2.01 1.45
CA LEU A 88 0.20 3.38 1.90
C LEU A 88 1.21 3.36 3.03
N CYS A 89 2.27 4.17 2.91
CA CYS A 89 3.18 4.50 3.99
C CYS A 89 3.26 6.02 4.13
N SER A 90 4.22 6.55 4.90
CA SER A 90 4.30 7.99 5.15
C SER A 90 4.61 8.80 3.89
N GLU A 91 5.65 8.41 3.14
CA GLU A 91 6.19 9.20 2.02
C GLU A 91 6.26 8.44 0.70
N GLY A 92 5.84 7.16 0.67
CA GLY A 92 5.82 6.37 -0.55
C GLY A 92 7.13 5.65 -0.86
N TYR A 93 7.98 5.39 0.13
CA TYR A 93 9.21 4.62 -0.06
C TYR A 93 9.02 3.14 0.28
N THR A 94 8.83 2.81 1.55
CA THR A 94 8.69 1.40 1.95
C THR A 94 7.44 0.75 1.36
N SER A 95 6.40 1.53 1.03
CA SER A 95 5.21 1.00 0.37
C SER A 95 5.51 0.41 -1.00
N SER A 96 6.49 0.96 -1.73
CA SER A 96 6.91 0.39 -3.01
C SER A 96 7.55 -0.98 -2.82
N LEU A 97 8.39 -1.14 -1.79
CA LEU A 97 9.00 -2.43 -1.47
C LEU A 97 7.93 -3.44 -1.06
N ALA A 98 6.97 -3.01 -0.25
CA ALA A 98 5.87 -3.85 0.22
C ALA A 98 4.97 -4.30 -0.92
N ALA A 99 4.59 -3.38 -1.81
CA ALA A 99 3.75 -3.70 -2.97
C ALA A 99 4.46 -4.66 -3.92
N ALA A 100 5.77 -4.48 -4.14
CA ALA A 100 6.55 -5.40 -4.96
C ALA A 100 6.58 -6.80 -4.35
N ALA A 101 6.69 -6.91 -3.02
CA ALA A 101 6.64 -8.19 -2.33
C ALA A 101 5.27 -8.88 -2.54
N LEU A 102 4.17 -8.12 -2.52
CA LEU A 102 2.85 -8.67 -2.82
C LEU A 102 2.77 -9.15 -4.27
N LYS A 103 3.36 -8.45 -5.22
CA LYS A 103 3.41 -8.90 -6.61
C LYS A 103 4.18 -10.22 -6.75
N ASP A 104 5.24 -10.39 -5.98
CA ASP A 104 6.02 -11.63 -5.99
C ASP A 104 5.20 -12.83 -5.47
N LEU A 105 4.15 -12.58 -4.70
CA LEU A 105 3.20 -13.62 -4.28
C LEU A 105 2.19 -13.98 -5.38
N GLY A 106 2.16 -13.26 -6.48
CA GLY A 106 1.16 -13.43 -7.52
C GLY A 106 -0.01 -12.46 -7.45
N LEU A 107 0.04 -11.49 -6.54
CA LEU A 107 -1.00 -10.46 -6.41
C LEU A 107 -0.72 -9.36 -7.43
N HIS A 108 -1.08 -9.61 -8.67
CA HIS A 108 -0.61 -8.85 -9.85
C HIS A 108 -1.12 -7.41 -9.91
N ARG A 109 -2.15 -7.05 -9.12
CA ARG A 109 -2.69 -5.70 -9.08
C ARG A 109 -2.22 -4.89 -7.87
N ALA A 110 -1.26 -5.40 -7.11
CA ALA A 110 -0.71 -4.67 -5.98
C ALA A 110 0.09 -3.45 -6.45
N THR A 111 -0.11 -2.33 -5.79
CA THR A 111 0.59 -1.08 -6.06
C THR A 111 0.67 -0.22 -4.79
N ASP A 112 1.18 1.00 -4.91
CA ASP A 112 1.29 1.91 -3.79
C ASP A 112 0.94 3.34 -4.21
N VAL A 113 0.93 4.26 -3.24
CA VAL A 113 0.59 5.66 -3.45
C VAL A 113 1.86 6.49 -3.55
N ILE A 114 2.02 7.21 -4.65
CA ILE A 114 3.12 8.15 -4.84
C ILE A 114 3.02 9.25 -3.78
N GLY A 115 4.10 9.47 -3.03
CA GLY A 115 4.14 10.46 -1.97
C GLY A 115 3.48 10.03 -0.67
N GLY A 116 2.85 8.86 -0.62
CA GLY A 116 2.30 8.26 0.57
C GLY A 116 1.21 9.09 1.25
N TYR A 117 1.11 8.94 2.57
CA TYR A 117 0.11 9.65 3.37
C TYR A 117 0.26 11.17 3.27
N HIS A 118 1.49 11.67 3.21
CA HIS A 118 1.74 13.12 3.08
C HIS A 118 1.10 13.71 1.83
N ALA A 119 1.07 12.97 0.73
CA ALA A 119 0.37 13.39 -0.48
C ALA A 119 -1.14 13.15 -0.36
N LEU A 120 -1.54 12.00 0.19
CA LEU A 120 -2.95 11.61 0.28
C LEU A 120 -3.74 12.57 1.18
N LYS A 121 -3.19 13.03 2.29
CA LYS A 121 -3.92 13.93 3.20
C LYS A 121 -4.31 15.25 2.54
N LYS A 122 -3.58 15.67 1.51
CA LYS A 122 -3.93 16.89 0.74
C LYS A 122 -5.15 16.67 -0.15
N VAL A 123 -5.42 15.42 -0.52
CA VAL A 123 -6.56 15.03 -1.36
C VAL A 123 -7.82 14.86 -0.53
N VAL A 124 -7.68 14.29 0.68
CA VAL A 124 -8.82 13.98 1.55
C VAL A 124 -9.16 15.12 2.53
N ALA A 125 -8.36 16.15 2.56
CA ALA A 125 -8.56 17.30 3.46
C ALA A 125 -9.77 18.13 3.03
#